data_6201c6bb99a0b6f42e0ec70cdf3447b1
#
_entry.id   6201c6bb99a0b6f42e0ec70cdf3447b1
#
_cell.length_a   1.000
_cell.length_b   1.000
_cell.length_c   1.000
_cell.angle_alpha   90.00
_cell.angle_beta   90.00
_cell.angle_gamma   90.00
#
_symmetry.space_group_name_H-M   'P 1'
#
loop_
_entity.id
_entity.type
_entity.pdbx_description
1 polymer ?
#
loop_
_entity_poly.entity_id
_entity_poly.type
_entity_poly.pdbx_seq_one_letter_code
_entity_poly.pdbx_strand_id
1 'polypeptide(L)'
;MNQYNAAIKLIKLLNKNGYLAYIVGGFVRDKLLNIPSNDIDITTNAKPEDLKRLFKTKETTAPIYLSCVVLFEGFEFELTSFRCDIKYNDHRHPVTKPASSLDEDLKRRDFTINALVLDKDEKIIDLFDGLSDLKNKTIRAIGNPFSRFDDDALRILRACYFAAKLNFDIEPQTLKGMQDASKYISFLSTERILEEISKLLSSAYYKKGLEYLKKSNVSSLIGLDSAISCLVNSSFRPNLDDLLLLASYFKEGFNLNLTKNKANLYKKALELIKIDYFDN
;
A
#
# COMPACT_ATOMS: atom_id res chain seq x y z
N MET A 1 2.99 -26.97 12.18
CA MET A 1 2.00 -26.43 11.21
C MET A 1 2.51 -25.08 10.77
N ASN A 2 2.34 -24.67 9.50
CA ASN A 2 2.71 -23.34 9.04
C ASN A 2 1.53 -22.36 9.21
N GLN A 3 1.81 -21.05 9.15
CA GLN A 3 0.83 -19.98 9.34
C GLN A 3 -0.33 -20.05 8.34
N TYR A 4 -0.06 -20.40 7.08
CA TYR A 4 -1.11 -20.54 6.05
C TYR A 4 -2.12 -21.63 6.40
N ASN A 5 -1.66 -22.81 6.82
CA ASN A 5 -2.56 -23.89 7.22
C ASN A 5 -3.36 -23.52 8.48
N ALA A 6 -2.79 -22.74 9.40
CA ALA A 6 -3.52 -22.21 10.56
C ALA A 6 -4.59 -21.22 10.11
N ALA A 7 -4.31 -20.32 9.15
CA ALA A 7 -5.28 -19.39 8.57
C ALA A 7 -6.48 -20.14 7.93
N ILE A 8 -6.22 -21.17 7.12
CA ILE A 8 -7.28 -22.01 6.52
C ILE A 8 -8.12 -22.68 7.57
N LYS A 9 -7.53 -23.21 8.65
CA LYS A 9 -8.30 -23.77 9.78
C LYS A 9 -9.14 -22.71 10.49
N LEU A 10 -8.60 -21.52 10.68
CA LEU A 10 -9.30 -20.41 11.33
C LEU A 10 -10.54 -20.01 10.52
N ILE A 11 -10.43 -19.82 9.21
CA ILE A 11 -11.59 -19.52 8.36
C ILE A 11 -12.60 -20.68 8.30
N LYS A 12 -12.15 -21.94 8.29
CA LYS A 12 -13.07 -23.09 8.41
C LYS A 12 -13.84 -23.07 9.72
N LEU A 13 -13.18 -22.71 10.83
CA LEU A 13 -13.83 -22.63 12.14
C LEU A 13 -14.84 -21.47 12.21
N LEU A 14 -14.50 -20.30 11.63
CA LEU A 14 -15.44 -19.18 11.49
C LEU A 14 -16.68 -19.59 10.68
N ASN A 15 -16.49 -20.25 9.54
CA ASN A 15 -17.59 -20.73 8.71
C ASN A 15 -18.46 -21.76 9.44
N LYS A 16 -17.87 -22.65 10.25
CA LYS A 16 -18.61 -23.61 11.08
C LYS A 16 -19.50 -22.91 12.12
N ASN A 17 -19.08 -21.72 12.59
CA ASN A 17 -19.84 -20.88 13.51
C ASN A 17 -20.80 -19.90 12.80
N GLY A 18 -21.05 -20.08 11.49
CA GLY A 18 -22.01 -19.27 10.74
C GLY A 18 -21.45 -17.96 10.18
N TYR A 19 -20.14 -17.71 10.26
CA TYR A 19 -19.52 -16.50 9.75
C TYR A 19 -18.82 -16.77 8.42
N LEU A 20 -18.94 -15.84 7.48
CA LEU A 20 -18.12 -15.82 6.27
C LEU A 20 -16.72 -15.29 6.61
N ALA A 21 -15.68 -15.94 6.12
CA ALA A 21 -14.31 -15.47 6.28
C ALA A 21 -13.43 -15.88 5.10
N TYR A 22 -12.50 -15.01 4.73
CA TYR A 22 -11.63 -15.17 3.57
C TYR A 22 -10.23 -14.60 3.86
N ILE A 23 -9.20 -15.26 3.35
CA ILE A 23 -7.86 -14.63 3.25
C ILE A 23 -7.92 -13.62 2.11
N VAL A 24 -7.31 -12.45 2.25
CA VAL A 24 -7.48 -11.34 1.32
C VAL A 24 -6.20 -10.56 1.07
N GLY A 25 -6.14 -9.83 -0.02
CA GLY A 25 -5.16 -8.78 -0.25
C GLY A 25 -3.79 -9.26 -0.69
N GLY A 26 -2.75 -8.67 -0.11
CA GLY A 26 -1.36 -8.86 -0.53
C GLY A 26 -0.90 -10.31 -0.52
N PHE A 27 -1.30 -11.08 0.48
CA PHE A 27 -0.95 -12.50 0.58
C PHE A 27 -1.48 -13.33 -0.59
N VAL A 28 -2.76 -13.14 -0.98
CA VAL A 28 -3.36 -13.91 -2.09
C VAL A 28 -2.65 -13.60 -3.40
N ARG A 29 -2.39 -12.32 -3.68
CA ARG A 29 -1.61 -11.88 -4.83
C ARG A 29 -0.20 -12.50 -4.81
N ASP A 30 0.53 -12.36 -3.71
CA ASP A 30 1.91 -12.81 -3.61
C ASP A 30 1.99 -14.35 -3.72
N LYS A 31 1.02 -15.10 -3.15
CA LYS A 31 0.88 -16.57 -3.33
C LYS A 31 0.70 -16.96 -4.80
N LEU A 32 -0.14 -16.23 -5.54
CA LEU A 32 -0.37 -16.50 -6.98
C LEU A 32 0.85 -16.18 -7.83
N LEU A 33 1.67 -15.22 -7.40
CA LEU A 33 2.94 -14.86 -8.04
C LEU A 33 4.13 -15.70 -7.57
N ASN A 34 3.93 -16.67 -6.66
CA ASN A 34 5.00 -17.44 -6.00
C ASN A 34 6.03 -16.57 -5.27
N ILE A 35 5.58 -15.44 -4.73
CA ILE A 35 6.39 -14.54 -3.89
C ILE A 35 6.18 -14.93 -2.43
N PRO A 36 7.24 -15.23 -1.66
CA PRO A 36 7.11 -15.54 -0.23
C PRO A 36 6.44 -14.38 0.53
N SER A 37 5.41 -14.69 1.32
CA SER A 37 4.72 -13.75 2.19
C SER A 37 4.19 -14.47 3.41
N ASN A 38 4.28 -13.83 4.58
CA ASN A 38 3.74 -14.31 5.85
C ASN A 38 2.70 -13.34 6.43
N ASP A 39 2.36 -12.28 5.72
CA ASP A 39 1.40 -11.27 6.14
C ASP A 39 -0.01 -11.68 5.66
N ILE A 40 -0.71 -12.44 6.50
CA ILE A 40 -2.01 -13.03 6.15
C ILE A 40 -3.12 -12.24 6.81
N ASP A 41 -3.79 -11.40 6.01
CA ASP A 41 -5.00 -10.68 6.40
C ASP A 41 -6.24 -11.54 6.16
N ILE A 42 -7.19 -11.47 7.09
CA ILE A 42 -8.48 -12.15 6.97
C ILE A 42 -9.60 -11.10 7.03
N THR A 43 -10.54 -11.19 6.08
CA THR A 43 -11.77 -10.40 6.13
C THR A 43 -12.97 -11.29 6.45
N THR A 44 -13.94 -10.81 7.25
CA THR A 44 -15.06 -11.61 7.75
C THR A 44 -16.31 -10.75 7.98
N ASN A 45 -17.49 -11.38 7.98
CA ASN A 45 -18.71 -10.72 8.45
C ASN A 45 -18.92 -10.80 9.97
N ALA A 46 -18.05 -11.50 10.70
CA ALA A 46 -18.06 -11.51 12.17
C ALA A 46 -17.67 -10.13 12.70
N LYS A 47 -18.37 -9.66 13.74
CA LYS A 47 -18.00 -8.42 14.44
C LYS A 47 -16.85 -8.68 15.42
N PRO A 48 -16.11 -7.64 15.85
CA PRO A 48 -15.04 -7.81 16.84
C PRO A 48 -15.50 -8.51 18.13
N GLU A 49 -16.75 -8.25 18.58
CA GLU A 49 -17.34 -8.88 19.75
C GLU A 49 -17.56 -10.38 19.58
N ASP A 50 -17.94 -10.81 18.37
CA ASP A 50 -18.10 -12.22 18.02
C ASP A 50 -16.74 -12.94 18.02
N LEU A 51 -15.72 -12.29 17.46
CA LEU A 51 -14.34 -12.81 17.46
C LEU A 51 -13.79 -12.97 18.87
N LYS A 52 -14.04 -11.99 19.76
CA LYS A 52 -13.65 -12.08 21.18
C LYS A 52 -14.34 -13.20 21.94
N ARG A 53 -15.57 -13.58 21.56
CA ARG A 53 -16.28 -14.73 22.15
C ARG A 53 -15.71 -16.07 21.69
N LEU A 54 -15.24 -16.14 20.43
CA LEU A 54 -14.80 -17.40 19.82
C LEU A 54 -13.31 -17.67 20.03
N PHE A 55 -12.51 -16.64 20.19
CA PHE A 55 -11.05 -16.73 20.17
C PHE A 55 -10.39 -15.90 21.27
N LYS A 56 -9.17 -16.29 21.62
CA LYS A 56 -8.27 -15.41 22.38
C LYS A 56 -7.81 -14.28 21.46
N THR A 57 -7.97 -13.04 21.92
CA THR A 57 -7.64 -11.83 21.14
C THR A 57 -6.62 -10.97 21.88
N LYS A 58 -5.86 -10.16 21.13
CA LYS A 58 -5.09 -9.05 21.67
C LYS A 58 -5.89 -7.76 21.55
N GLU A 59 -5.71 -6.85 22.49
CA GLU A 59 -6.23 -5.49 22.35
C GLU A 59 -5.56 -4.80 21.17
N THR A 60 -6.37 -4.17 20.33
CA THR A 60 -5.88 -3.37 19.20
C THR A 60 -5.96 -1.89 19.55
N THR A 61 -4.93 -1.13 19.19
CA THR A 61 -4.89 0.33 19.39
C THR A 61 -5.82 1.10 18.44
N ALA A 62 -6.47 0.42 17.50
CA ALA A 62 -7.33 1.03 16.49
C ALA A 62 -8.71 0.36 16.36
N PRO A 63 -9.58 0.44 17.40
CA PRO A 63 -10.93 -0.13 17.34
C PRO A 63 -11.82 0.51 16.27
N ILE A 64 -11.43 1.68 15.75
CA ILE A 64 -12.16 2.46 14.74
C ILE A 64 -12.31 1.70 13.41
N TYR A 65 -11.40 0.77 13.09
CA TYR A 65 -11.38 0.09 11.79
C TYR A 65 -12.05 -1.29 11.79
N LEU A 66 -12.82 -1.63 12.83
CA LEU A 66 -13.51 -2.92 12.94
C LEU A 66 -12.55 -4.12 12.82
N SER A 67 -11.30 -3.99 13.25
CA SER A 67 -10.29 -5.04 13.24
C SER A 67 -10.01 -5.61 14.61
N CYS A 68 -9.57 -6.87 14.65
CA CYS A 68 -9.23 -7.61 15.85
C CYS A 68 -8.04 -8.52 15.55
N VAL A 69 -7.06 -8.59 16.46
CA VAL A 69 -5.97 -9.56 16.35
C VAL A 69 -6.35 -10.83 17.12
N VAL A 70 -6.52 -11.92 16.38
CA VAL A 70 -6.86 -13.25 16.90
C VAL A 70 -5.59 -14.08 17.07
N LEU A 71 -5.44 -14.71 18.24
CA LEU A 71 -4.38 -15.69 18.52
C LEU A 71 -4.90 -17.08 18.22
N PHE A 72 -4.36 -17.74 17.21
CA PHE A 72 -4.81 -19.07 16.80
C PHE A 72 -3.63 -19.97 16.39
N GLU A 73 -3.57 -21.18 16.98
CA GLU A 73 -2.53 -22.19 16.68
C GLU A 73 -1.08 -21.65 16.78
N GLY A 74 -0.83 -20.71 17.70
CA GLY A 74 0.48 -20.09 17.91
C GLY A 74 0.82 -18.93 16.99
N PHE A 75 -0.11 -18.51 16.11
CA PHE A 75 0.04 -17.38 15.20
C PHE A 75 -0.92 -16.24 15.55
N GLU A 76 -0.56 -15.05 15.09
CA GLU A 76 -1.38 -13.85 15.15
C GLU A 76 -1.96 -13.58 13.77
N PHE A 77 -3.29 -13.33 13.75
CA PHE A 77 -3.99 -12.99 12.51
C PHE A 77 -4.77 -11.69 12.73
N GLU A 78 -4.61 -10.74 11.83
CA GLU A 78 -5.48 -9.58 11.78
C GLU A 78 -6.76 -9.94 11.03
N LEU A 79 -7.90 -9.87 11.76
CA LEU A 79 -9.22 -10.06 11.21
C LEU A 79 -9.93 -8.71 11.13
N THR A 80 -10.35 -8.32 9.93
CA THR A 80 -11.13 -7.11 9.70
C THR A 80 -12.55 -7.49 9.35
N SER A 81 -13.55 -6.94 10.07
CA SER A 81 -14.95 -7.10 9.68
C SER A 81 -15.22 -6.41 8.36
N PHE A 82 -16.10 -7.00 7.53
CA PHE A 82 -16.54 -6.37 6.28
C PHE A 82 -16.98 -4.94 6.55
N ARG A 83 -16.42 -4.00 5.81
CA ARG A 83 -16.74 -2.57 5.94
C ARG A 83 -16.81 -1.90 4.58
N CYS A 84 -17.61 -0.86 4.51
CA CYS A 84 -17.59 0.06 3.39
C CYS A 84 -17.28 1.48 3.88
N ASP A 85 -16.66 2.25 3.03
CA ASP A 85 -16.31 3.64 3.29
C ASP A 85 -17.45 4.51 2.79
N ILE A 86 -18.00 5.37 3.66
CA ILE A 86 -19.15 6.25 3.34
C ILE A 86 -18.65 7.53 2.66
N LYS A 87 -17.64 8.14 3.26
CA LYS A 87 -17.01 9.38 2.79
C LYS A 87 -15.61 9.51 3.36
N TYR A 88 -14.81 10.31 2.72
CA TYR A 88 -13.48 10.73 3.18
C TYR A 88 -13.53 12.24 3.47
N ASN A 89 -13.08 12.65 4.64
CA ASN A 89 -13.14 14.06 5.05
C ASN A 89 -11.86 14.82 4.69
N ASP A 90 -10.75 14.13 4.49
CA ASP A 90 -9.40 14.67 4.35
C ASP A 90 -8.55 13.92 3.31
N HIS A 91 -9.18 13.35 2.29
CA HIS A 91 -8.56 12.54 1.24
C HIS A 91 -7.74 11.35 1.79
N ARG A 92 -8.13 10.80 2.97
CA ARG A 92 -7.43 9.67 3.58
C ARG A 92 -8.21 8.88 4.62
N HIS A 93 -8.83 9.54 5.59
CA HIS A 93 -9.48 8.85 6.71
C HIS A 93 -10.96 8.65 6.39
N PRO A 94 -11.37 7.40 6.08
CA PRO A 94 -12.76 7.13 5.79
C PRO A 94 -13.62 7.16 7.05
N VAL A 95 -14.82 7.67 6.93
CA VAL A 95 -15.92 7.31 7.82
C VAL A 95 -16.43 5.96 7.36
N THR A 96 -16.26 4.93 8.17
CA THR A 96 -16.60 3.56 7.82
C THR A 96 -17.88 3.10 8.48
N LYS A 97 -18.59 2.16 7.85
CA LYS A 97 -19.68 1.40 8.46
C LYS A 97 -19.50 -0.09 8.11
N PRO A 98 -20.12 -1.00 8.90
CA PRO A 98 -20.16 -2.41 8.54
C PRO A 98 -20.75 -2.58 7.13
N ALA A 99 -20.13 -3.42 6.31
CA ALA A 99 -20.64 -3.81 5.01
C ALA A 99 -21.51 -5.06 5.12
N SER A 100 -22.48 -5.19 4.21
CA SER A 100 -23.41 -6.33 4.19
C SER A 100 -22.85 -7.52 3.41
N SER A 101 -21.84 -7.30 2.55
CA SER A 101 -21.30 -8.30 1.66
C SER A 101 -19.79 -8.18 1.47
N LEU A 102 -19.19 -9.27 0.99
CA LEU A 102 -17.79 -9.28 0.58
C LEU A 102 -17.52 -8.29 -0.57
N ASP A 103 -18.43 -8.16 -1.53
CA ASP A 103 -18.32 -7.22 -2.66
C ASP A 103 -18.14 -5.77 -2.17
N GLU A 104 -18.93 -5.34 -1.19
CA GLU A 104 -18.80 -4.00 -0.60
C GLU A 104 -17.43 -3.80 0.08
N ASP A 105 -16.91 -4.81 0.78
CA ASP A 105 -15.58 -4.72 1.41
C ASP A 105 -14.46 -4.65 0.38
N LEU A 106 -14.59 -5.41 -0.70
CA LEU A 106 -13.57 -5.41 -1.75
C LEU A 106 -13.59 -4.14 -2.61
N LYS A 107 -14.76 -3.55 -2.85
CA LYS A 107 -14.92 -2.30 -3.62
C LYS A 107 -14.14 -1.14 -3.05
N ARG A 108 -13.92 -1.06 -1.74
CA ARG A 108 -13.16 0.02 -1.11
C ARG A 108 -11.64 -0.11 -1.25
N ARG A 109 -11.14 -1.26 -1.69
CA ARG A 109 -9.69 -1.51 -1.84
C ARG A 109 -9.09 -0.69 -2.97
N ASP A 110 -7.77 -0.66 -3.02
CA ASP A 110 -7.02 0.17 -3.96
C ASP A 110 -7.01 -0.38 -5.39
N PHE A 111 -6.47 -1.60 -5.56
CA PHE A 111 -6.23 -2.19 -6.87
C PHE A 111 -6.85 -3.58 -7.00
N THR A 112 -7.23 -3.94 -8.22
CA THR A 112 -7.84 -5.24 -8.58
C THR A 112 -7.00 -6.42 -8.08
N ILE A 113 -5.68 -6.35 -8.26
CA ILE A 113 -4.73 -7.38 -7.83
C ILE A 113 -4.67 -7.57 -6.30
N ASN A 114 -5.16 -6.61 -5.52
CA ASN A 114 -5.24 -6.65 -4.06
C ASN A 114 -6.65 -6.96 -3.55
N ALA A 115 -7.62 -7.18 -4.46
CA ALA A 115 -9.00 -7.54 -4.14
C ALA A 115 -9.30 -9.01 -4.38
N LEU A 116 -8.29 -9.81 -4.65
CA LEU A 116 -8.41 -11.26 -4.72
C LEU A 116 -8.58 -11.83 -3.32
N VAL A 117 -9.47 -12.80 -3.18
CA VAL A 117 -9.68 -13.50 -1.90
C VAL A 117 -9.61 -15.02 -2.09
N LEU A 118 -9.29 -15.71 -1.00
CA LEU A 118 -9.19 -17.16 -0.94
C LEU A 118 -10.15 -17.66 0.11
N ASP A 119 -11.02 -18.58 -0.28
CA ASP A 119 -12.03 -19.15 0.62
C ASP A 119 -11.49 -20.32 1.47
N LYS A 120 -12.36 -20.89 2.30
CA LYS A 120 -12.05 -22.04 3.16
C LYS A 120 -11.63 -23.31 2.41
N ASP A 121 -11.99 -23.44 1.15
CA ASP A 121 -11.68 -24.58 0.28
C ASP A 121 -10.53 -24.24 -0.69
N GLU A 122 -9.81 -23.17 -0.39
CA GLU A 122 -8.67 -22.65 -1.15
C GLU A 122 -9.03 -22.24 -2.60
N LYS A 123 -10.29 -21.92 -2.87
CA LYS A 123 -10.74 -21.38 -4.13
C LYS A 123 -10.55 -19.86 -4.17
N ILE A 124 -10.05 -19.39 -5.29
CA ILE A 124 -9.92 -17.94 -5.54
C ILE A 124 -11.28 -17.38 -5.95
N ILE A 125 -11.68 -16.29 -5.30
CA ILE A 125 -12.82 -15.47 -5.68
C ILE A 125 -12.26 -14.14 -6.20
N ASP A 126 -12.61 -13.81 -7.43
CA ASP A 126 -12.18 -12.60 -8.14
C ASP A 126 -13.42 -11.87 -8.65
N LEU A 127 -13.73 -10.73 -8.06
CA LEU A 127 -14.90 -9.91 -8.41
C LEU A 127 -14.55 -8.70 -9.30
N PHE A 128 -13.26 -8.47 -9.55
CA PHE A 128 -12.76 -7.23 -10.21
C PHE A 128 -11.70 -7.51 -11.27
N ASP A 129 -11.67 -8.73 -11.85
CA ASP A 129 -10.72 -9.14 -12.89
C ASP A 129 -9.23 -9.05 -12.47
N GLY A 130 -8.95 -9.19 -11.17
CA GLY A 130 -7.61 -9.14 -10.61
C GLY A 130 -6.69 -10.26 -11.12
N LEU A 131 -7.22 -11.45 -11.42
CA LEU A 131 -6.46 -12.54 -12.03
C LEU A 131 -5.98 -12.20 -13.45
N SER A 132 -6.83 -11.55 -14.23
CA SER A 132 -6.47 -11.04 -15.56
C SER A 132 -5.37 -9.98 -15.46
N ASP A 133 -5.51 -9.03 -14.53
CA ASP A 133 -4.53 -7.99 -14.32
C ASP A 133 -3.19 -8.56 -13.79
N LEU A 134 -3.21 -9.57 -12.93
CA LEU A 134 -1.98 -10.29 -12.52
C LEU A 134 -1.28 -10.94 -13.72
N LYS A 135 -2.02 -11.63 -14.57
CA LYS A 135 -1.49 -12.30 -15.78
C LYS A 135 -0.89 -11.27 -16.74
N ASN A 136 -1.55 -10.12 -16.89
CA ASN A 136 -1.12 -9.04 -17.78
C ASN A 136 -0.10 -8.08 -17.14
N LYS A 137 0.32 -8.36 -15.89
CA LYS A 137 1.25 -7.50 -15.13
C LYS A 137 0.78 -6.05 -15.06
N THR A 138 -0.49 -5.85 -14.74
CA THR A 138 -1.16 -4.55 -14.77
C THR A 138 -1.62 -4.14 -13.37
N ILE A 139 -1.40 -2.89 -13.00
CA ILE A 139 -1.94 -2.24 -11.80
C ILE A 139 -3.14 -1.40 -12.24
N ARG A 140 -4.34 -1.81 -11.84
CA ARG A 140 -5.61 -1.16 -12.15
C ARG A 140 -6.33 -0.77 -10.87
N ALA A 141 -6.79 0.48 -10.77
CA ALA A 141 -7.65 0.93 -9.68
C ALA A 141 -9.04 0.28 -9.76
N ILE A 142 -9.65 -0.03 -8.62
CA ILE A 142 -11.01 -0.56 -8.56
C ILE A 142 -12.00 0.59 -8.79
N GLY A 143 -12.90 0.43 -9.75
CA GLY A 143 -13.94 1.42 -10.06
C GLY A 143 -13.38 2.64 -10.81
N ASN A 144 -13.86 3.85 -10.47
CA ASN A 144 -13.38 5.08 -11.10
C ASN A 144 -12.02 5.49 -10.49
N PRO A 145 -10.93 5.58 -11.28
CA PRO A 145 -9.59 5.87 -10.75
C PRO A 145 -9.50 7.22 -10.06
N PHE A 146 -10.07 8.28 -10.65
CA PHE A 146 -10.04 9.61 -10.03
C PHE A 146 -10.69 9.60 -8.65
N SER A 147 -11.92 9.10 -8.55
CA SER A 147 -12.62 9.00 -7.25
C SER A 147 -11.83 8.16 -6.25
N ARG A 148 -11.18 7.08 -6.71
CA ARG A 148 -10.41 6.21 -5.85
C ARG A 148 -9.18 6.90 -5.25
N PHE A 149 -8.53 7.79 -6.00
CA PHE A 149 -7.38 8.58 -5.53
C PHE A 149 -7.81 9.86 -4.81
N ASP A 150 -8.97 10.41 -5.11
CA ASP A 150 -9.59 11.49 -4.35
C ASP A 150 -9.99 11.03 -2.94
N ASP A 151 -10.54 9.82 -2.82
CA ASP A 151 -10.85 9.18 -1.55
C ASP A 151 -9.59 9.06 -0.65
N ASP A 152 -8.49 8.53 -1.21
CA ASP A 152 -7.23 8.33 -0.48
C ASP A 152 -6.04 8.53 -1.41
N ALA A 153 -5.41 9.70 -1.30
CA ALA A 153 -4.26 10.08 -2.11
C ALA A 153 -3.02 9.20 -1.89
N LEU A 154 -2.92 8.50 -0.74
CA LEU A 154 -1.82 7.56 -0.49
C LEU A 154 -1.80 6.44 -1.54
N ARG A 155 -2.94 6.08 -2.11
CA ARG A 155 -3.04 5.06 -3.16
C ARG A 155 -2.23 5.41 -4.41
N ILE A 156 -1.98 6.70 -4.69
CA ILE A 156 -1.10 7.12 -5.79
C ILE A 156 0.33 6.64 -5.54
N LEU A 157 0.86 6.87 -4.34
CA LEU A 157 2.19 6.39 -3.96
C LEU A 157 2.25 4.87 -3.92
N ARG A 158 1.18 4.21 -3.44
CA ARG A 158 1.06 2.75 -3.44
C ARG A 158 1.06 2.16 -4.85
N ALA A 159 0.45 2.82 -5.85
CA ALA A 159 0.53 2.39 -7.26
C ALA A 159 2.00 2.38 -7.74
N CYS A 160 2.74 3.46 -7.46
CA CYS A 160 4.17 3.55 -7.79
C CYS A 160 5.00 2.48 -7.06
N TYR A 161 4.70 2.23 -5.78
CA TYR A 161 5.33 1.16 -5.01
C TYR A 161 5.06 -0.23 -5.60
N PHE A 162 3.81 -0.55 -5.98
CA PHE A 162 3.51 -1.84 -6.59
C PHE A 162 4.15 -2.00 -7.97
N ALA A 163 4.26 -0.93 -8.76
CA ALA A 163 5.02 -0.96 -10.00
C ALA A 163 6.50 -1.32 -9.76
N ALA A 164 7.10 -0.75 -8.69
CA ALA A 164 8.46 -1.05 -8.26
C ALA A 164 8.62 -2.47 -7.67
N LYS A 165 7.65 -2.94 -6.90
CA LYS A 165 7.70 -4.26 -6.23
C LYS A 165 7.52 -5.40 -7.22
N LEU A 166 6.53 -5.28 -8.12
CA LEU A 166 6.05 -6.37 -8.96
C LEU A 166 6.57 -6.32 -10.41
N ASN A 167 7.21 -5.23 -10.81
CA ASN A 167 7.55 -4.94 -12.22
C ASN A 167 6.30 -4.89 -13.13
N PHE A 168 5.21 -4.34 -12.63
CA PHE A 168 3.95 -4.22 -13.35
C PHE A 168 3.81 -2.81 -13.95
N ASP A 169 3.01 -2.69 -15.00
CA ASP A 169 2.66 -1.40 -15.57
C ASP A 169 1.35 -0.88 -14.97
N ILE A 170 1.27 0.44 -14.82
CA ILE A 170 0.03 1.08 -14.38
C ILE A 170 -0.86 1.29 -15.60
N GLU A 171 -2.10 0.84 -15.50
CA GLU A 171 -3.10 0.96 -16.56
C GLU A 171 -3.31 2.43 -16.93
N PRO A 172 -3.46 2.77 -18.25
CA PRO A 172 -3.51 4.17 -18.70
C PRO A 172 -4.58 5.04 -18.03
N GLN A 173 -5.79 4.51 -17.81
CA GLN A 173 -6.86 5.27 -17.12
C GLN A 173 -6.56 5.44 -15.64
N THR A 174 -5.94 4.43 -15.01
CA THR A 174 -5.46 4.52 -13.63
C THR A 174 -4.37 5.59 -13.50
N LEU A 175 -3.39 5.63 -14.43
CA LEU A 175 -2.38 6.68 -14.45
C LEU A 175 -2.99 8.08 -14.66
N LYS A 176 -3.98 8.20 -15.56
CA LYS A 176 -4.70 9.46 -15.76
C LYS A 176 -5.41 9.90 -14.48
N GLY A 177 -6.10 8.99 -13.78
CA GLY A 177 -6.70 9.27 -12.47
C GLY A 177 -5.68 9.71 -11.42
N MET A 178 -4.47 9.11 -11.39
CA MET A 178 -3.37 9.53 -10.52
C MET A 178 -2.93 10.97 -10.83
N GLN A 179 -2.78 11.33 -12.11
CA GLN A 179 -2.41 12.70 -12.54
C GLN A 179 -3.46 13.72 -12.10
N ASP A 180 -4.73 13.43 -12.34
CA ASP A 180 -5.84 14.34 -12.04
C ASP A 180 -6.03 14.54 -10.52
N ALA A 181 -5.72 13.52 -9.71
CA ALA A 181 -5.82 13.54 -8.25
C ALA A 181 -4.49 13.89 -7.54
N SER A 182 -3.39 14.06 -8.26
CA SER A 182 -2.05 14.25 -7.66
C SER A 182 -1.97 15.41 -6.67
N LYS A 183 -2.72 16.49 -6.88
CA LYS A 183 -2.81 17.65 -5.97
C LYS A 183 -3.18 17.27 -4.54
N TYR A 184 -3.89 16.17 -4.33
CA TYR A 184 -4.32 15.72 -3.00
C TYR A 184 -3.18 15.07 -2.19
N ILE A 185 -2.01 14.83 -2.79
CA ILE A 185 -0.81 14.41 -2.06
C ILE A 185 -0.42 15.42 -0.96
N SER A 186 -0.74 16.70 -1.15
CA SER A 186 -0.48 17.75 -0.14
C SER A 186 -1.26 17.57 1.17
N PHE A 187 -2.30 16.75 1.20
CA PHE A 187 -3.06 16.42 2.42
C PHE A 187 -2.42 15.27 3.22
N LEU A 188 -1.44 14.57 2.65
CA LEU A 188 -0.73 13.50 3.34
C LEU A 188 0.36 14.06 4.24
N SER A 189 0.57 13.42 5.40
CA SER A 189 1.73 13.76 6.22
C SER A 189 3.04 13.33 5.55
N THR A 190 4.08 14.09 5.81
CA THR A 190 5.43 13.82 5.28
C THR A 190 5.90 12.40 5.59
N GLU A 191 5.66 11.93 6.82
CA GLU A 191 6.06 10.60 7.27
C GLU A 191 5.47 9.51 6.39
N ARG A 192 4.20 9.65 5.99
CA ARG A 192 3.51 8.67 5.12
C ARG A 192 4.05 8.66 3.71
N ILE A 193 4.33 9.85 3.17
CA ILE A 193 4.96 9.97 1.85
C ILE A 193 6.33 9.29 1.87
N LEU A 194 7.14 9.57 2.90
CA LEU A 194 8.48 9.00 3.02
C LEU A 194 8.46 7.48 3.27
N GLU A 195 7.49 6.96 4.03
CA GLU A 195 7.29 5.51 4.21
C GLU A 195 7.06 4.80 2.88
N GLU A 196 6.14 5.30 2.04
CA GLU A 196 5.85 4.68 0.74
C GLU A 196 7.03 4.81 -0.23
N ILE A 197 7.72 5.96 -0.25
CA ILE A 197 8.94 6.15 -1.05
C ILE A 197 10.05 5.20 -0.57
N SER A 198 10.24 5.01 0.73
CA SER A 198 11.22 4.07 1.27
C SER A 198 10.95 2.63 0.84
N LYS A 199 9.68 2.19 0.88
CA LYS A 199 9.26 0.87 0.37
C LYS A 199 9.53 0.75 -1.13
N LEU A 200 9.25 1.80 -1.89
CA LEU A 200 9.50 1.85 -3.32
C LEU A 200 11.00 1.70 -3.62
N LEU A 201 11.86 2.47 -2.98
CA LEU A 201 13.32 2.42 -3.17
C LEU A 201 13.92 1.07 -2.76
N SER A 202 13.36 0.42 -1.74
CA SER A 202 13.77 -0.92 -1.31
C SER A 202 13.34 -2.03 -2.27
N SER A 203 12.47 -1.74 -3.24
CA SER A 203 11.92 -2.72 -4.18
C SER A 203 12.89 -3.04 -5.32
N ALA A 204 12.78 -4.26 -5.90
CA ALA A 204 13.70 -4.73 -6.93
C ALA A 204 13.71 -3.83 -8.19
N TYR A 205 12.56 -3.30 -8.56
CA TYR A 205 12.38 -2.47 -9.76
C TYR A 205 12.09 -1.00 -9.40
N TYR A 206 12.82 -0.47 -8.41
CA TYR A 206 12.60 0.88 -7.88
C TYR A 206 12.59 1.98 -8.96
N LYS A 207 13.40 1.86 -10.01
CA LYS A 207 13.44 2.83 -11.12
C LYS A 207 12.08 2.97 -11.81
N LYS A 208 11.40 1.85 -12.06
CA LYS A 208 10.05 1.85 -12.63
C LYS A 208 9.06 2.61 -11.74
N GLY A 209 9.15 2.41 -10.42
CA GLY A 209 8.34 3.17 -9.46
C GLY A 209 8.65 4.67 -9.48
N LEU A 210 9.94 5.05 -9.54
CA LEU A 210 10.37 6.44 -9.66
C LEU A 210 9.86 7.10 -10.96
N GLU A 211 9.90 6.38 -12.08
CA GLU A 211 9.32 6.85 -13.34
C GLU A 211 7.82 7.13 -13.22
N TYR A 212 7.07 6.28 -12.51
CA TYR A 212 5.65 6.52 -12.28
C TYR A 212 5.37 7.66 -11.31
N LEU A 213 6.25 7.93 -10.32
CA LEU A 213 6.18 9.16 -9.53
C LEU A 213 6.29 10.42 -10.40
N LYS A 214 7.16 10.39 -11.42
CA LYS A 214 7.26 11.47 -12.41
C LYS A 214 6.02 11.55 -13.29
N LYS A 215 5.63 10.43 -13.92
CA LYS A 215 4.48 10.37 -14.83
C LYS A 215 3.16 10.80 -14.15
N SER A 216 3.04 10.60 -12.85
CA SER A 216 1.87 11.04 -12.06
C SER A 216 1.94 12.47 -11.54
N ASN A 217 2.99 13.23 -11.86
CA ASN A 217 3.28 14.59 -11.38
C ASN A 217 3.58 14.69 -9.87
N VAL A 218 3.64 13.57 -9.16
CA VAL A 218 3.87 13.56 -7.70
C VAL A 218 5.28 14.04 -7.37
N SER A 219 6.30 13.64 -8.16
CA SER A 219 7.69 14.04 -7.93
C SER A 219 7.87 15.56 -7.81
N SER A 220 7.23 16.32 -8.70
CA SER A 220 7.28 17.79 -8.69
C SER A 220 6.53 18.38 -7.51
N LEU A 221 5.36 17.81 -7.15
CA LEU A 221 4.54 18.30 -6.03
C LEU A 221 5.21 18.12 -4.67
N ILE A 222 5.99 17.07 -4.50
CA ILE A 222 6.75 16.81 -3.26
C ILE A 222 8.16 17.38 -3.30
N GLY A 223 8.58 18.06 -4.40
CA GLY A 223 9.90 18.68 -4.53
C GLY A 223 11.04 17.67 -4.62
N LEU A 224 10.88 16.60 -5.40
CA LEU A 224 11.87 15.54 -5.60
C LEU A 224 12.18 15.26 -7.08
N ASP A 225 11.76 16.12 -8.00
CA ASP A 225 11.78 15.81 -9.44
C ASP A 225 13.19 15.65 -10.01
N SER A 226 14.11 16.57 -9.72
CA SER A 226 15.50 16.50 -10.18
C SER A 226 16.26 15.36 -9.52
N ALA A 227 16.06 15.15 -8.22
CA ALA A 227 16.66 14.04 -7.49
C ALA A 227 16.22 12.68 -8.06
N ILE A 228 14.92 12.51 -8.32
CA ILE A 228 14.37 11.30 -8.95
C ILE A 228 14.91 11.13 -10.36
N SER A 229 15.03 12.22 -11.15
CA SER A 229 15.58 12.18 -12.49
C SER A 229 17.04 11.72 -12.52
N CYS A 230 17.84 12.18 -11.56
CA CYS A 230 19.21 11.74 -11.37
C CYS A 230 19.26 10.22 -11.04
N LEU A 231 18.44 9.74 -10.09
CA LEU A 231 18.43 8.34 -9.67
C LEU A 231 17.95 7.38 -10.76
N VAL A 232 16.97 7.76 -11.57
CA VAL A 232 16.48 6.93 -12.69
C VAL A 232 17.61 6.66 -13.69
N ASN A 233 18.46 7.66 -13.95
CA ASN A 233 19.56 7.58 -14.92
C ASN A 233 20.85 6.97 -14.32
N SER A 234 20.97 6.88 -13.00
CA SER A 234 22.17 6.34 -12.32
C SER A 234 22.21 4.81 -12.34
N SER A 235 23.41 4.22 -12.18
CA SER A 235 23.58 2.79 -11.87
C SER A 235 23.51 2.50 -10.35
N PHE A 236 23.57 3.53 -9.54
CA PHE A 236 23.55 3.45 -8.08
C PHE A 236 22.18 3.06 -7.56
N ARG A 237 22.14 2.17 -6.54
CA ARG A 237 20.91 1.79 -5.83
C ARG A 237 20.73 2.66 -4.59
N PRO A 238 19.82 3.64 -4.64
CA PRO A 238 19.64 4.58 -3.53
C PRO A 238 18.81 3.98 -2.39
N ASN A 239 19.03 4.54 -1.21
CA ASN A 239 18.07 4.49 -0.10
C ASN A 239 17.34 5.84 0.02
N LEU A 240 16.49 5.99 1.05
CA LEU A 240 15.73 7.23 1.25
C LEU A 240 16.64 8.43 1.56
N ASP A 241 17.71 8.20 2.34
CA ASP A 241 18.63 9.28 2.72
C ASP A 241 19.39 9.81 1.51
N ASP A 242 19.79 8.93 0.57
CA ASP A 242 20.42 9.32 -0.69
C ASP A 242 19.48 10.19 -1.54
N LEU A 243 18.21 9.81 -1.65
CA LEU A 243 17.22 10.62 -2.37
C LEU A 243 17.04 12.01 -1.75
N LEU A 244 16.92 12.07 -0.43
CA LEU A 244 16.74 13.34 0.30
C LEU A 244 18.00 14.21 0.21
N LEU A 245 19.18 13.60 0.21
CA LEU A 245 20.44 14.29 0.00
C LEU A 245 20.52 14.94 -1.39
N LEU A 246 20.21 14.18 -2.45
CA LEU A 246 20.15 14.70 -3.80
C LEU A 246 19.14 15.84 -3.96
N ALA A 247 17.94 15.70 -3.38
CA ALA A 247 16.93 16.74 -3.43
C ALA A 247 17.42 18.04 -2.75
N SER A 248 18.12 17.92 -1.62
CA SER A 248 18.75 19.05 -0.96
C SER A 248 19.84 19.72 -1.82
N TYR A 249 20.63 18.93 -2.56
CA TYR A 249 21.63 19.42 -3.50
C TYR A 249 21.01 20.25 -4.62
N PHE A 250 19.93 19.78 -5.21
CA PHE A 250 19.24 20.49 -6.29
C PHE A 250 18.48 21.74 -5.80
N LYS A 251 18.50 22.04 -4.51
CA LYS A 251 17.72 23.14 -3.88
C LYS A 251 16.25 23.10 -4.25
N GLU A 252 15.74 21.92 -4.55
CA GLU A 252 14.32 21.70 -4.74
C GLU A 252 13.61 22.04 -3.42
N GLY A 253 12.59 22.91 -3.54
CA GLY A 253 11.84 23.36 -2.37
C GLY A 253 11.14 22.15 -1.77
N PHE A 254 11.67 21.65 -0.67
CA PHE A 254 11.05 20.60 0.12
C PHE A 254 9.70 21.07 0.64
N ASN A 255 8.64 20.69 -0.02
CA ASN A 255 7.29 20.74 0.55
C ASN A 255 7.09 19.68 1.64
N LEU A 256 8.16 18.92 1.92
CA LEU A 256 8.20 17.95 2.99
C LEU A 256 8.75 18.65 4.23
N ASN A 257 7.91 18.85 5.26
CA ASN A 257 8.34 19.39 6.57
C ASN A 257 9.25 18.37 7.28
N LEU A 258 10.53 18.33 6.86
CA LEU A 258 11.55 17.55 7.57
C LEU A 258 11.85 18.23 8.90
N THR A 259 12.05 17.44 9.96
CA THR A 259 12.50 18.00 11.24
C THR A 259 13.80 18.77 11.03
N LYS A 260 13.96 19.93 11.68
CA LYS A 260 15.14 20.82 11.59
C LYS A 260 16.48 20.07 11.68
N ASN A 261 16.53 19.00 12.48
CA ASN A 261 17.74 18.19 12.66
C ASN A 261 18.10 17.37 11.41
N LYS A 262 17.13 16.77 10.72
CA LYS A 262 17.38 16.05 9.46
C LYS A 262 17.78 17.00 8.34
N ALA A 263 17.11 18.13 8.19
CA ALA A 263 17.47 19.15 7.20
C ALA A 263 18.90 19.69 7.39
N ASN A 264 19.36 19.88 8.64
CA ASN A 264 20.71 20.31 8.95
C ASN A 264 21.76 19.20 8.71
N LEU A 265 21.42 17.93 8.96
CA LEU A 265 22.29 16.79 8.67
C LEU A 265 22.51 16.65 7.15
N TYR A 266 21.48 16.82 6.35
CA TYR A 266 21.57 16.81 4.89
C TYR A 266 22.38 17.99 4.34
N LYS A 267 22.23 19.20 4.89
CA LYS A 267 23.09 20.34 4.54
C LYS A 267 24.56 20.08 4.81
N LYS A 268 24.91 19.51 5.97
CA LYS A 268 26.29 19.15 6.31
C LYS A 268 26.85 18.05 5.43
N ALA A 269 26.07 17.02 5.12
CA ALA A 269 26.48 15.93 4.21
C ALA A 269 26.73 16.45 2.78
N LEU A 270 25.95 17.42 2.31
CA LEU A 270 26.17 18.08 1.01
C LEU A 270 27.46 18.89 0.94
N GLU A 271 27.87 19.52 2.05
CA GLU A 271 29.18 20.20 2.11
C GLU A 271 30.33 19.21 1.98
N LEU A 272 30.16 17.97 2.46
CA LEU A 272 31.15 16.90 2.37
C LEU A 272 31.14 16.22 0.99
N ILE A 273 29.98 16.06 0.35
CA ILE A 273 29.83 15.41 -0.97
C ILE A 273 30.27 16.33 -2.13
N LYS A 274 30.28 17.64 -1.95
CA LYS A 274 30.84 18.60 -2.94
C LYS A 274 32.29 18.28 -3.34
N ILE A 275 32.99 17.48 -2.54
CA ILE A 275 34.41 17.16 -2.76
C ILE A 275 34.60 15.90 -3.61
N ASP A 276 33.67 14.92 -3.62
CA ASP A 276 33.94 13.59 -4.21
C ASP A 276 33.05 13.13 -5.39
N TYR A 277 31.90 13.74 -5.65
CA TYR A 277 30.92 13.20 -6.59
C TYR A 277 30.79 13.95 -7.93
N PHE A 278 31.33 15.18 -8.03
CA PHE A 278 31.15 16.05 -9.20
C PHE A 278 32.46 16.56 -9.80
N ASP A 279 33.61 16.18 -9.26
CA ASP A 279 34.93 16.51 -9.80
C ASP A 279 35.62 15.33 -10.54
N ASN A 280 34.87 14.25 -10.92
CA ASN A 280 35.36 13.16 -11.77
C ASN A 280 34.52 13.00 -13.03
#